data_b5b12614fff2059cfb9d33824d9f0165
#
_entry.id   b5b12614fff2059cfb9d33824d9f0165
#
_cell.length_a   1.000
_cell.length_b   1.000
_cell.length_c   1.000
_cell.angle_alpha   90.00
_cell.angle_beta   90.00
_cell.angle_gamma   90.00
#
_symmetry.space_group_name_H-M   'P 1'
#
loop_
_entity.id
_entity.type
_entity.pdbx_description
1 polymer ?
#
loop_
_entity_poly.entity_id
_entity_poly.type
_entity_poly.pdbx_seq_one_letter_code
_entity_poly.pdbx_strand_id
1 'polypeptide(L)'
;GVQGLISKERVVEPLEKGLLRAKHNVYVFRDGTIRYDMIDLPLTHFKPKEIAVSVEKLRSIGYTKDTYGNELVEPTQIVELLPQDILVSEDCGEYLVRVSKYIDELLVRLYGLDSFYNAEKPEDLVGQLIMGLAPHTSAGVLARLVGFTKAKAGYAHPYYHAAKRRNCD
;
A
#
# COMPACT_ATOMS: atom_id res chain seq x y z
N GLY A 1 12.75 6.73 22.34
CA GLY A 1 12.96 6.39 22.24
C GLY A 1 13.13 6.04 22.04
N VAL A 2 12.96 6.18 22.24
CA VAL A 2 13.27 5.73 22.09
C VAL A 2 13.67 5.71 21.87
N GLN A 3 13.51 5.89 22.19
CA GLN A 3 13.97 5.97 22.04
C GLN A 3 14.46 5.95 21.62
N GLY A 4 14.50 6.22 21.67
CA GLY A 4 15.15 6.14 21.35
C GLY A 4 15.59 6.12 20.70
N LEU A 5 15.43 6.32 21.04
CA LEU A 5 15.93 6.23 20.47
C LEU A 5 16.61 6.12 20.09
N ILE A 6 16.77 5.92 20.48
CA ILE A 6 17.31 5.83 20.24
C ILE A 6 17.74 5.92 19.65
N SER A 7 17.74 5.86 19.88
CA SER A 7 18.11 5.87 19.29
C SER A 7 17.81 5.95 18.48
N LYS A 8 17.09 5.83 19.21
CA LYS A 8 16.62 5.92 18.27
C LYS A 8 16.99 6.46 17.25
N GLU A 9 17.24 7.05 17.59
CA GLU A 9 17.66 7.66 16.52
C GLU A 9 18.63 6.94 15.81
N ARG A 10 19.11 5.97 16.40
CA ARG A 10 20.01 5.26 15.62
C ARG A 10 19.60 3.85 15.67
N VAL A 11 19.11 3.34 14.55
CA VAL A 11 18.77 1.94 14.39
C VAL A 11 20.03 1.24 13.90
N VAL A 12 20.49 0.26 14.62
CA VAL A 12 21.61 -0.56 14.18
C VAL A 12 21.15 -1.47 13.08
N GLU A 13 21.77 -1.37 11.92
CA GLU A 13 21.39 -2.15 10.76
C GLU A 13 22.58 -2.98 10.31
N PRO A 14 22.43 -4.32 10.20
CA PRO A 14 23.51 -5.16 9.65
C PRO A 14 23.86 -4.75 8.24
N LEU A 15 25.13 -4.89 7.87
CA LEU A 15 25.59 -4.53 6.55
C LEU A 15 24.81 -5.27 5.46
N GLU A 16 24.53 -6.56 5.67
CA GLU A 16 23.75 -7.34 4.69
C GLU A 16 22.40 -6.73 4.42
N LYS A 17 21.72 -6.26 5.46
CA LYS A 17 20.42 -5.64 5.32
C LYS A 17 20.52 -4.34 4.54
N GLY A 18 21.54 -3.53 4.83
CA GLY A 18 21.76 -2.27 4.11
C GLY A 18 22.06 -2.52 2.63
N LEU A 19 22.84 -3.55 2.34
CA LEU A 19 23.15 -3.90 0.96
C LEU A 19 21.89 -4.35 0.21
N LEU A 20 21.01 -5.12 0.86
CA LEU A 20 19.75 -5.53 0.24
C LEU A 20 18.85 -4.33 -0.03
N ARG A 21 18.79 -3.37 0.91
CA ARG A 21 18.01 -2.16 0.67
C ARG A 21 18.52 -1.41 -0.55
N ALA A 22 19.83 -1.27 -0.65
CA ALA A 22 20.44 -0.57 -1.78
C ALA A 22 20.16 -1.29 -3.08
N LYS A 23 20.23 -2.62 -3.07
CA LYS A 23 19.96 -3.45 -4.26
C LYS A 23 18.57 -3.20 -4.81
N HIS A 24 17.57 -3.04 -3.93
CA HIS A 24 16.18 -2.85 -4.35
C HIS A 24 15.77 -1.38 -4.37
N ASN A 25 16.72 -0.47 -4.12
CA ASN A 25 16.47 0.97 -4.14
C ASN A 25 15.36 1.35 -3.16
N VAL A 26 15.50 0.89 -1.93
CA VAL A 26 14.54 1.14 -0.86
C VAL A 26 15.17 2.04 0.18
N TYR A 27 14.47 3.11 0.57
CA TYR A 27 14.95 4.07 1.55
C TYR A 27 14.30 3.83 2.90
N VAL A 28 15.08 4.03 3.95
CA VAL A 28 14.56 3.97 5.32
C VAL A 28 14.65 5.38 5.90
N PHE A 29 13.55 5.88 6.41
CA PHE A 29 13.52 7.19 7.02
C PHE A 29 14.23 7.15 8.37
N ARG A 30 14.51 8.34 8.92
CA ARG A 30 15.27 8.47 10.15
C ARG A 30 14.66 7.70 11.32
N ASP A 31 13.33 7.58 11.33
CA ASP A 31 12.61 6.85 12.37
C ASP A 31 12.54 5.33 12.11
N GLY A 32 13.22 4.84 11.09
CA GLY A 32 13.25 3.41 10.77
C GLY A 32 12.12 2.92 9.89
N THR A 33 11.22 3.81 9.45
CA THR A 33 10.09 3.40 8.64
C THR A 33 10.41 3.43 7.15
N ILE A 34 9.72 2.60 6.40
CA ILE A 34 9.71 2.62 4.93
C ILE A 34 8.33 3.13 4.54
N ARG A 35 8.29 4.27 3.84
CA ARG A 35 7.02 4.89 3.51
C ARG A 35 7.09 5.65 2.20
N TYR A 36 5.92 5.96 1.67
CA TYR A 36 5.74 6.75 0.46
C TYR A 36 4.73 7.85 0.77
N ASP A 37 5.12 9.10 0.54
CA ASP A 37 4.25 10.25 0.82
C ASP A 37 3.45 10.62 -0.41
N MET A 38 2.14 10.88 -0.23
CA MET A 38 1.29 11.33 -1.31
C MET A 38 0.09 12.09 -0.75
N ILE A 39 -0.55 12.86 -1.63
CA ILE A 39 -1.78 13.57 -1.30
C ILE A 39 -2.93 12.57 -1.34
N ASP A 40 -3.81 12.61 -0.35
CA ASP A 40 -4.98 11.74 -0.29
C ASP A 40 -6.23 12.49 -0.72
N LEU A 41 -7.00 11.88 -1.59
CA LEU A 41 -8.25 12.44 -2.11
C LEU A 41 -9.40 11.46 -1.87
N PRO A 42 -10.62 11.96 -1.64
CA PRO A 42 -11.77 11.08 -1.44
C PRO A 42 -12.26 10.48 -2.74
N LEU A 43 -12.75 9.25 -2.67
CA LEU A 43 -13.32 8.54 -3.80
C LEU A 43 -14.37 7.57 -3.30
N THR A 44 -15.47 7.42 -4.03
CA THR A 44 -16.53 6.48 -3.67
C THR A 44 -16.73 5.38 -4.70
N HIS A 45 -16.43 5.64 -5.97
CA HIS A 45 -16.68 4.69 -7.05
C HIS A 45 -15.53 4.70 -8.05
N PHE A 46 -15.34 3.58 -8.73
CA PHE A 46 -14.32 3.46 -9.76
C PHE A 46 -14.77 2.44 -10.81
N LYS A 47 -14.12 2.45 -11.97
CA LYS A 47 -14.26 1.39 -12.97
C LYS A 47 -12.97 0.58 -12.96
N PRO A 48 -13.04 -0.74 -13.06
CA PRO A 48 -11.81 -1.56 -13.06
C PRO A 48 -10.76 -1.08 -14.05
N LYS A 49 -11.19 -0.63 -15.25
CA LYS A 49 -10.24 -0.16 -16.27
C LYS A 49 -9.48 1.09 -15.84
N GLU A 50 -10.00 1.83 -14.87
CA GLU A 50 -9.36 3.07 -14.41
C GLU A 50 -8.26 2.84 -13.38
N ILE A 51 -8.20 1.64 -12.80
CA ILE A 51 -7.30 1.39 -11.68
C ILE A 51 -6.28 0.30 -11.99
N ALA A 52 -6.12 -0.06 -13.27
CA ALA A 52 -5.07 -0.98 -13.74
C ALA A 52 -5.12 -2.35 -13.06
N VAL A 53 -6.32 -2.86 -12.76
CA VAL A 53 -6.51 -4.16 -12.13
C VAL A 53 -7.58 -4.91 -12.91
N SER A 54 -7.36 -6.21 -13.13
CA SER A 54 -8.31 -7.03 -13.87
C SER A 54 -9.57 -7.29 -13.05
N VAL A 55 -10.68 -7.54 -13.76
CA VAL A 55 -11.92 -7.91 -13.12
C VAL A 55 -11.73 -9.17 -12.28
N GLU A 56 -10.99 -10.14 -12.80
CA GLU A 56 -10.72 -11.38 -12.08
C GLU A 56 -10.04 -11.12 -10.74
N LYS A 57 -9.04 -10.24 -10.75
CA LYS A 57 -8.33 -9.91 -9.51
C LYS A 57 -9.26 -9.24 -8.50
N LEU A 58 -10.07 -8.30 -8.97
CA LEU A 58 -11.03 -7.60 -8.10
C LEU A 58 -12.05 -8.58 -7.53
N ARG A 59 -12.54 -9.51 -8.35
CA ARG A 59 -13.48 -10.51 -7.84
C ARG A 59 -12.82 -11.37 -6.77
N SER A 60 -11.56 -11.70 -6.93
CA SER A 60 -10.85 -12.55 -5.98
C SER A 60 -10.70 -11.88 -4.61
N ILE A 61 -10.78 -10.56 -4.54
CA ILE A 61 -10.66 -9.83 -3.27
C ILE A 61 -12.00 -9.31 -2.77
N GLY A 62 -13.11 -9.72 -3.40
CA GLY A 62 -14.44 -9.46 -2.88
C GLY A 62 -15.32 -8.50 -3.66
N TYR A 63 -14.83 -7.93 -4.76
CA TYR A 63 -15.65 -7.05 -5.60
C TYR A 63 -16.40 -7.90 -6.61
N THR A 64 -17.60 -8.31 -6.27
CA THR A 64 -18.38 -9.25 -7.11
C THR A 64 -19.57 -8.62 -7.80
N LYS A 65 -19.99 -7.42 -7.38
CA LYS A 65 -21.16 -6.73 -7.92
C LYS A 65 -20.78 -5.31 -8.29
N ASP A 66 -21.47 -4.74 -9.28
CA ASP A 66 -21.35 -3.33 -9.58
C ASP A 66 -22.32 -2.51 -8.71
N THR A 67 -22.33 -1.19 -8.91
CA THR A 67 -23.16 -0.30 -8.09
C THR A 67 -24.66 -0.50 -8.31
N TYR A 68 -25.05 -1.19 -9.40
CA TYR A 68 -26.44 -1.48 -9.70
C TYR A 68 -26.85 -2.90 -9.29
N GLY A 69 -25.96 -3.63 -8.66
CA GLY A 69 -26.26 -4.99 -8.21
C GLY A 69 -26.01 -6.07 -9.24
N ASN A 70 -25.49 -5.71 -10.41
CA ASN A 70 -25.18 -6.70 -11.45
C ASN A 70 -23.83 -7.36 -11.17
N GLU A 71 -23.69 -8.59 -11.62
CA GLU A 71 -22.42 -9.33 -11.51
C GLU A 71 -21.30 -8.51 -12.17
N LEU A 72 -20.17 -8.39 -11.49
CA LEU A 72 -19.01 -7.68 -12.04
C LEU A 72 -18.29 -8.58 -13.02
N VAL A 73 -18.39 -8.28 -14.31
CA VAL A 73 -17.78 -9.07 -15.38
C VAL A 73 -17.04 -8.22 -16.40
N GLU A 74 -17.33 -6.91 -16.46
CA GLU A 74 -16.76 -6.03 -17.47
C GLU A 74 -15.94 -4.92 -16.82
N PRO A 75 -14.79 -4.53 -17.41
CA PRO A 75 -13.93 -3.50 -16.83
C PRO A 75 -14.54 -2.09 -16.88
N THR A 76 -15.70 -1.91 -17.53
CA THR A 76 -16.37 -0.62 -17.63
C THR A 76 -17.48 -0.44 -16.61
N GLN A 77 -17.80 -1.44 -15.83
CA GLN A 77 -18.85 -1.33 -14.82
C GLN A 77 -18.38 -0.44 -13.67
N ILE A 78 -19.32 0.28 -13.06
CA ILE A 78 -19.02 1.17 -11.95
C ILE A 78 -19.15 0.39 -10.65
N VAL A 79 -18.11 0.42 -9.85
CA VAL A 79 -18.01 -0.36 -8.61
C VAL A 79 -17.83 0.61 -7.44
N GLU A 80 -18.49 0.30 -6.34
CA GLU A 80 -18.39 1.11 -5.13
C GLU A 80 -17.14 0.69 -4.34
N LEU A 81 -16.30 1.68 -4.01
CA LEU A 81 -15.09 1.44 -3.23
C LEU A 81 -15.47 1.10 -1.80
N LEU A 82 -14.93 -0.01 -1.28
CA LEU A 82 -15.16 -0.39 0.10
C LEU A 82 -14.44 0.58 1.05
N PRO A 83 -15.01 0.85 2.23
CA PRO A 83 -14.45 1.88 3.12
C PRO A 83 -13.01 1.67 3.58
N GLN A 84 -12.54 0.44 3.59
CA GLN A 84 -11.18 0.13 4.02
C GLN A 84 -10.19 0.03 2.89
N ASP A 85 -10.64 0.21 1.66
CA ASP A 85 -9.81 0.00 0.48
C ASP A 85 -9.29 1.31 -0.07
N ILE A 86 -8.07 1.28 -0.62
CA ILE A 86 -7.44 2.47 -1.16
C ILE A 86 -6.82 2.20 -2.52
N LEU A 87 -6.68 3.28 -3.27
CA LEU A 87 -5.94 3.30 -4.51
C LEU A 87 -4.70 4.16 -4.30
N VAL A 88 -3.60 3.78 -4.91
CA VAL A 88 -2.37 4.57 -4.84
C VAL A 88 -1.95 4.95 -6.25
N SER A 89 -0.99 5.86 -6.37
CA SER A 89 -0.45 6.21 -7.68
C SER A 89 0.33 5.03 -8.27
N GLU A 90 0.46 5.01 -9.59
CA GLU A 90 1.28 3.98 -10.24
C GLU A 90 2.73 4.02 -9.74
N ASP A 91 3.27 5.23 -9.52
CA ASP A 91 4.62 5.37 -8.97
C ASP A 91 4.73 4.73 -7.59
N CYS A 92 3.72 4.93 -6.75
CA CYS A 92 3.69 4.30 -5.43
C CYS A 92 3.62 2.78 -5.56
N GLY A 93 2.82 2.28 -6.52
CA GLY A 93 2.73 0.84 -6.77
C GLY A 93 4.08 0.24 -7.13
N GLU A 94 4.83 0.92 -7.99
CA GLU A 94 6.18 0.48 -8.36
C GLU A 94 7.11 0.46 -7.15
N TYR A 95 7.03 1.49 -6.32
CA TYR A 95 7.81 1.56 -5.11
C TYR A 95 7.48 0.39 -4.17
N LEU A 96 6.19 0.09 -4.01
CA LEU A 96 5.76 -1.01 -3.15
C LEU A 96 6.25 -2.36 -3.65
N VAL A 97 6.35 -2.54 -4.99
CA VAL A 97 6.94 -3.76 -5.54
C VAL A 97 8.41 -3.87 -5.11
N ARG A 98 9.17 -2.78 -5.20
CA ARG A 98 10.56 -2.80 -4.76
C ARG A 98 10.68 -3.13 -3.28
N VAL A 99 9.82 -2.54 -2.46
CA VAL A 99 9.79 -2.83 -1.02
C VAL A 99 9.47 -4.30 -0.77
N SER A 100 8.49 -4.85 -1.50
CA SER A 100 8.11 -6.25 -1.32
C SER A 100 9.24 -7.20 -1.70
N LYS A 101 9.98 -6.88 -2.76
CA LYS A 101 11.13 -7.69 -3.17
C LYS A 101 12.25 -7.62 -2.14
N TYR A 102 12.48 -6.44 -1.58
CA TYR A 102 13.45 -6.27 -0.52
C TYR A 102 13.06 -7.12 0.69
N ILE A 103 11.79 -7.05 1.13
CA ILE A 103 11.32 -7.82 2.27
C ILE A 103 11.46 -9.32 2.01
N ASP A 104 11.07 -9.78 0.82
CA ASP A 104 11.17 -11.20 0.49
C ASP A 104 12.62 -11.69 0.53
N GLU A 105 13.52 -10.91 -0.03
CA GLU A 105 14.93 -11.30 -0.01
C GLU A 105 15.50 -11.27 1.40
N LEU A 106 15.08 -10.31 2.21
CA LEU A 106 15.47 -10.23 3.61
C LEU A 106 14.99 -11.47 4.38
N LEU A 107 13.74 -11.88 4.16
CA LEU A 107 13.19 -13.06 4.80
C LEU A 107 14.01 -14.31 4.48
N VAL A 108 14.34 -14.49 3.20
CA VAL A 108 15.06 -15.67 2.75
C VAL A 108 16.52 -15.63 3.22
N ARG A 109 17.21 -14.50 3.02
CA ARG A 109 18.66 -14.45 3.20
C ARG A 109 19.10 -14.23 4.65
N LEU A 110 18.39 -13.37 5.39
CA LEU A 110 18.79 -13.08 6.77
C LEU A 110 18.06 -13.95 7.78
N TYR A 111 16.80 -14.27 7.52
CA TYR A 111 15.99 -14.96 8.53
C TYR A 111 15.72 -16.42 8.20
N GLY A 112 16.14 -16.90 7.02
CA GLY A 112 15.94 -18.29 6.63
C GLY A 112 14.49 -18.70 6.49
N LEU A 113 13.61 -17.73 6.18
CA LEU A 113 12.18 -17.98 6.02
C LEU A 113 11.84 -17.99 4.53
N ASP A 114 10.64 -18.45 4.22
CA ASP A 114 10.15 -18.41 2.84
C ASP A 114 9.79 -16.97 2.46
N SER A 115 9.90 -16.66 1.17
CA SER A 115 9.43 -15.39 0.67
C SER A 115 7.91 -15.31 0.82
N PHE A 116 7.40 -14.10 0.99
CA PHE A 116 5.98 -13.90 1.30
C PHE A 116 5.20 -13.30 0.13
N TYR A 117 5.69 -12.18 -0.42
CA TYR A 117 4.92 -11.44 -1.43
C TYR A 117 5.02 -12.04 -2.82
N ASN A 118 6.21 -12.39 -3.24
CA ASN A 118 6.49 -12.96 -4.57
C ASN A 118 5.92 -12.11 -5.69
N ALA A 119 5.97 -10.78 -5.54
CA ALA A 119 5.36 -9.84 -6.46
C ALA A 119 6.35 -9.45 -7.55
N GLU A 120 5.88 -9.43 -8.79
CA GLU A 120 6.67 -8.97 -9.93
C GLU A 120 6.17 -7.63 -10.46
N LYS A 121 4.88 -7.33 -10.28
CA LYS A 121 4.27 -6.11 -10.77
C LYS A 121 3.26 -5.62 -9.73
N PRO A 122 2.84 -4.34 -9.81
CA PRO A 122 1.94 -3.78 -8.81
C PRO A 122 0.65 -4.56 -8.60
N GLU A 123 0.06 -5.09 -9.66
CA GLU A 123 -1.18 -5.86 -9.52
C GLU A 123 -1.03 -7.06 -8.58
N ASP A 124 0.17 -7.61 -8.48
CA ASP A 124 0.42 -8.76 -7.59
C ASP A 124 0.25 -8.38 -6.12
N LEU A 125 0.29 -7.10 -5.79
CA LEU A 125 0.12 -6.62 -4.42
C LEU A 125 -1.32 -6.24 -4.07
N VAL A 126 -2.23 -6.32 -5.03
CA VAL A 126 -3.64 -6.02 -4.77
C VAL A 126 -4.19 -7.02 -3.77
N GLY A 127 -4.87 -6.50 -2.74
CA GLY A 127 -5.37 -7.32 -1.63
C GLY A 127 -4.49 -7.25 -0.39
N GLN A 128 -3.28 -6.73 -0.49
CA GLN A 128 -2.37 -6.63 0.65
C GLN A 128 -2.72 -5.43 1.53
N LEU A 129 -2.41 -5.56 2.82
CA LEU A 129 -2.66 -4.51 3.79
C LEU A 129 -1.49 -3.54 3.86
N ILE A 130 -1.82 -2.26 3.92
CA ILE A 130 -0.82 -1.21 4.10
C ILE A 130 -1.34 -0.25 5.17
N MET A 131 -0.43 0.55 5.71
CA MET A 131 -0.76 1.48 6.78
C MET A 131 -0.78 2.90 6.24
N GLY A 132 -1.91 3.59 6.41
CA GLY A 132 -2.00 5.01 6.13
C GLY A 132 -1.71 5.81 7.38
N LEU A 133 -0.77 6.74 7.31
CA LEU A 133 -0.41 7.57 8.45
C LEU A 133 -0.96 8.97 8.28
N ALA A 134 -1.55 9.50 9.33
CA ALA A 134 -1.98 10.89 9.35
C ALA A 134 -0.75 11.78 9.52
N PRO A 135 -0.71 12.94 8.85
CA PRO A 135 0.42 13.86 9.01
C PRO A 135 0.59 14.27 10.46
N HIS A 136 1.84 14.35 10.91
CA HIS A 136 2.20 14.85 12.23
C HIS A 136 1.63 14.05 13.40
N THR A 137 1.22 12.81 13.16
CA THR A 137 0.78 11.92 14.23
C THR A 137 1.50 10.59 14.13
N SER A 138 1.47 9.82 15.22
CA SER A 138 1.99 8.47 15.22
C SER A 138 0.89 7.45 14.95
N ALA A 139 -0.34 7.91 14.80
CA ALA A 139 -1.48 7.01 14.58
C ALA A 139 -1.59 6.62 13.12
N GLY A 140 -1.90 5.37 12.87
CA GLY A 140 -2.09 4.86 11.52
C GLY A 140 -3.42 4.15 11.40
N VAL A 141 -3.94 4.10 10.17
CA VAL A 141 -5.16 3.37 9.86
C VAL A 141 -4.81 2.33 8.81
N LEU A 142 -5.15 1.09 9.11
CA LEU A 142 -4.88 -0.02 8.20
C LEU A 142 -5.81 0.07 7.00
N ALA A 143 -5.27 -0.15 5.81
CA ALA A 143 -6.04 -0.11 4.57
C ALA A 143 -5.63 -1.28 3.69
N ARG A 144 -6.52 -1.62 2.75
CA ARG A 144 -6.23 -2.68 1.79
C ARG A 144 -6.02 -2.05 0.41
N LEU A 145 -4.91 -2.40 -0.22
CA LEU A 145 -4.58 -1.89 -1.54
C LEU A 145 -5.43 -2.60 -2.59
N VAL A 146 -6.14 -1.84 -3.45
CA VAL A 146 -6.99 -2.45 -4.47
C VAL A 146 -6.69 -1.99 -5.89
N GLY A 147 -5.90 -0.95 -6.09
CA GLY A 147 -5.58 -0.54 -7.46
C GLY A 147 -4.70 0.68 -7.52
N PHE A 148 -4.50 1.15 -8.76
CA PHE A 148 -3.50 2.16 -9.06
C PHE A 148 -4.07 3.20 -10.01
N THR A 149 -3.65 4.45 -9.86
CA THR A 149 -4.10 5.54 -10.72
C THR A 149 -2.89 6.25 -11.33
N LYS A 150 -3.12 6.90 -12.46
CA LYS A 150 -2.08 7.70 -13.10
C LYS A 150 -1.87 9.03 -12.39
N ALA A 151 -2.86 9.48 -11.64
CA ALA A 151 -2.73 10.71 -10.87
C ALA A 151 -1.72 10.52 -9.74
N LYS A 152 -1.05 11.59 -9.36
CA LYS A 152 -0.05 11.53 -8.30
C LYS A 152 -0.70 11.72 -6.94
N ALA A 153 -1.68 10.89 -6.65
CA ALA A 153 -2.46 10.98 -5.44
C ALA A 153 -2.95 9.59 -5.03
N GLY A 154 -3.24 9.43 -3.76
CA GLY A 154 -3.96 8.28 -3.26
C GLY A 154 -5.44 8.59 -3.15
N TYR A 155 -6.27 7.58 -3.26
CA TYR A 155 -7.72 7.73 -3.17
C TYR A 155 -8.28 6.74 -2.17
N ALA A 156 -9.19 7.23 -1.33
CA ALA A 156 -9.82 6.40 -0.33
C ALA A 156 -11.26 6.87 -0.09
N HIS A 157 -12.06 5.99 0.47
CA HIS A 157 -13.45 6.31 0.81
C HIS A 157 -13.46 7.44 1.84
N PRO A 158 -14.48 8.33 1.80
CA PRO A 158 -14.61 9.40 2.79
C PRO A 158 -14.56 8.90 4.25
N TYR A 159 -15.09 7.72 4.53
CA TYR A 159 -15.04 7.16 5.88
C TYR A 159 -13.60 6.86 6.33
N TYR A 160 -12.75 6.40 5.41
CA TYR A 160 -11.35 6.17 5.70
C TYR A 160 -10.64 7.49 6.03
N HIS A 161 -10.91 8.52 5.23
CA HIS A 161 -10.34 9.85 5.48
C HIS A 161 -10.78 10.41 6.82
N ALA A 162 -12.06 10.22 7.18
CA ALA A 162 -12.56 10.68 8.45
C ALA A 162 -11.84 10.00 9.61
N ALA A 163 -11.64 8.68 9.51
CA ALA A 163 -10.95 7.93 10.56
C ALA A 163 -9.50 8.43 10.71
N LYS A 164 -8.82 8.68 9.59
CA LYS A 164 -7.44 9.16 9.60
C LYS A 164 -7.37 10.59 10.17
N ARG A 165 -8.31 11.45 9.77
CA ARG A 165 -8.30 12.85 10.16
C ARG A 165 -8.60 13.08 11.63
N ARG A 166 -9.35 12.16 12.25
CA ARG A 166 -9.64 12.29 13.67
C ARG A 166 -8.37 12.40 14.49
N ASN A 167 -7.28 11.83 14.02
CA ASN A 167 -6.01 11.86 14.74
C ASN A 167 -5.19 13.08 14.42
N CYS A 168 -5.65 13.91 13.50
CA CYS A 168 -4.96 15.15 13.14
C CYS A 168 -5.48 16.36 13.90
N ASP A 169 -6.63 16.20 14.50
CA ASP A 169 -7.25 17.29 15.25
C ASP A 169 -6.65 17.38 16.67
#